data_2fd868f956943a0b0e0a6b1b4ac58efd
#
_entry.id   2fd868f956943a0b0e0a6b1b4ac58efd
#
_cell.length_a   1.000
_cell.length_b   1.000
_cell.length_c   1.000
_cell.angle_alpha   90.00
_cell.angle_beta   90.00
_cell.angle_gamma   90.00
#
_symmetry.space_group_name_H-M   'P 1'
#
loop_
_entity.id
_entity.type
_entity.pdbx_description
1 polymer ?
#
loop_
_entity_poly.entity_id
_entity_poly.type
_entity_poly.pdbx_seq_one_letter_code
_entity_poly.pdbx_strand_id
1 'polypeptide(L)'
;MNINNNFSNNIKFHAVATPMSTVQNNQVQTGSTQNVQNNSEYFWPSAKNSNENKATKINIGYINDFHGQLTKMERTILPLKNADIRVTGGDSFLGDERNVSLNKGVAKFLDLAGYDASPVGNHELDMDQKTFMKLTDGLKTKFIDANYRQVINDPKEHERLYKETNKAPINDRFINSYVKEVNGQKYGLIGVSPVDINDRYTHPDYYDDCQVDSMEDTIKGVQAEVDKFNKEGINKVILLSHLGYKLDQQMAKETSGVDVIIGGHSHNLVKGVTPGENLLTSKSGEPVVITNAGKDGEYFGNLNVEFDKNGVITSVQNNVIPTAKYGRNLIYKEVLEKDMGNIEEVGYIQSALPQPKNRLIEENPQANFVADAMRSELGTEIAFLNSANLRSSFERGTFTNLDAKMLSPFNNQMVIANVTEKDLVDAFKFTAKTLVNTRPGLFAVSGLKYSVRKSDGELLSMSKVDDNGKETPIDINNPSPTKTYRVAADSFVMRGGDKVSSLNYVGKEEKVFEFDKDKLLCDYIKHQNKPIVVNQTGRVNIVD
;
A
#
# COMPACT_ATOMS: atom_id res chain seq x y z
N MET A 1 16.39 -0.74 -43.27
CA MET A 1 15.88 0.64 -43.21
C MET A 1 15.97 1.08 -41.77
N ASN A 2 16.94 1.95 -41.51
CA ASN A 2 17.18 2.51 -40.18
C ASN A 2 16.12 3.56 -39.88
N ILE A 3 15.40 3.40 -38.77
CA ILE A 3 14.60 4.49 -38.18
C ILE A 3 15.32 4.91 -36.89
N ASN A 4 15.97 6.06 -36.99
CA ASN A 4 16.63 6.73 -35.88
C ASN A 4 15.61 7.17 -34.83
N ASN A 5 15.78 6.72 -33.60
CA ASN A 5 15.15 7.28 -32.40
C ASN A 5 15.89 8.55 -31.98
N ASN A 6 15.35 9.70 -32.35
CA ASN A 6 15.69 10.98 -31.74
C ASN A 6 14.43 11.52 -31.05
N PHE A 7 14.24 11.19 -29.79
CA PHE A 7 13.41 11.95 -28.87
C PHE A 7 14.30 12.49 -27.75
N SER A 8 15.01 13.57 -28.07
CA SER A 8 15.64 14.41 -27.05
C SER A 8 15.03 15.80 -27.10
N ASN A 9 14.50 16.22 -25.95
CA ASN A 9 14.36 17.60 -25.48
C ASN A 9 13.58 18.58 -26.37
N ASN A 10 12.30 18.82 -25.99
CA ASN A 10 11.75 20.18 -25.87
C ASN A 10 10.26 20.12 -25.49
N ILE A 11 9.94 19.79 -24.24
CA ILE A 11 8.63 20.11 -23.68
C ILE A 11 8.79 21.40 -22.87
N LYS A 12 8.44 22.53 -23.48
CA LYS A 12 8.27 23.81 -22.77
C LYS A 12 6.99 23.73 -21.96
N PHE A 13 7.11 23.85 -20.64
CA PHE A 13 5.98 23.96 -19.74
C PHE A 13 5.30 25.32 -19.91
N HIS A 14 4.06 25.32 -20.38
CA HIS A 14 3.16 26.48 -20.23
C HIS A 14 2.30 26.24 -18.99
N ALA A 15 2.60 27.02 -17.95
CA ALA A 15 1.73 27.10 -16.79
C ALA A 15 0.49 27.94 -17.16
N VAL A 16 -0.67 27.31 -17.24
CA VAL A 16 -1.95 28.03 -17.29
C VAL A 16 -2.38 28.31 -15.85
N ALA A 17 -2.15 29.52 -15.39
CA ALA A 17 -2.69 30.01 -14.13
C ALA A 17 -4.11 30.51 -14.36
N THR A 18 -5.10 29.88 -13.76
CA THR A 18 -6.45 30.42 -13.63
C THR A 18 -6.50 31.35 -12.41
N PRO A 19 -7.03 32.58 -12.51
CA PRO A 19 -7.04 33.51 -11.40
C PRO A 19 -8.10 33.11 -10.36
N MET A 20 -7.69 33.02 -9.10
CA MET A 20 -8.60 32.94 -7.94
C MET A 20 -9.27 34.30 -7.75
N SER A 21 -10.61 34.33 -7.74
CA SER A 21 -11.40 35.46 -7.30
C SER A 21 -11.26 35.65 -5.79
N THR A 22 -10.93 36.87 -5.40
CA THR A 22 -10.89 37.37 -4.01
C THR A 22 -12.27 37.30 -3.36
N VAL A 23 -12.39 36.55 -2.24
CA VAL A 23 -13.50 36.68 -1.30
C VAL A 23 -12.95 37.30 -0.02
N GLN A 24 -13.60 38.39 0.38
CA GLN A 24 -13.25 39.22 1.55
C GLN A 24 -13.38 38.46 2.88
N ASN A 25 -12.43 38.74 3.77
CA ASN A 25 -12.39 38.31 5.16
C ASN A 25 -13.56 38.86 5.98
N ASN A 26 -14.30 37.97 6.65
CA ASN A 26 -14.97 38.30 7.90
C ASN A 26 -14.34 37.50 9.03
N GLN A 27 -13.76 38.23 10.00
CA GLN A 27 -13.15 37.69 11.21
C GLN A 27 -14.22 37.05 12.10
N VAL A 28 -14.00 35.80 12.49
CA VAL A 28 -14.56 35.22 13.70
C VAL A 28 -13.38 34.64 14.49
N GLN A 29 -13.10 35.27 15.64
CA GLN A 29 -12.16 34.74 16.64
C GLN A 29 -12.77 33.52 17.31
N THR A 30 -12.10 32.36 17.24
CA THR A 30 -12.24 31.30 18.24
C THR A 30 -10.94 30.50 18.29
N GLY A 31 -10.38 30.37 19.49
CA GLY A 31 -9.62 29.26 20.04
C GLY A 31 -8.35 28.79 19.33
N SER A 32 -7.22 29.14 19.91
CA SER A 32 -5.89 28.66 19.57
C SER A 32 -5.78 27.13 19.70
N THR A 33 -5.79 26.40 18.58
CA THR A 33 -5.15 25.09 18.48
C THR A 33 -3.76 25.30 17.90
N GLN A 34 -2.75 25.12 18.70
CA GLN A 34 -1.35 25.12 18.26
C GLN A 34 -1.15 23.98 17.25
N ASN A 35 -1.01 24.35 15.96
CA ASN A 35 -0.43 23.49 14.94
C ASN A 35 1.07 23.36 15.26
N VAL A 36 1.44 22.31 15.99
CA VAL A 36 2.84 21.93 16.14
C VAL A 36 3.27 21.29 14.80
N GLN A 37 3.78 22.10 13.89
CA GLN A 37 4.64 21.64 12.82
C GLN A 37 5.97 21.24 13.47
N ASN A 38 6.15 19.94 13.78
CA ASN A 38 7.45 19.41 14.18
C ASN A 38 8.36 19.29 12.94
N ASN A 39 8.86 20.43 12.45
CA ASN A 39 9.94 20.52 11.48
C ASN A 39 11.26 20.76 12.24
N SER A 40 11.57 19.93 13.23
CA SER A 40 12.85 20.04 13.93
C SER A 40 13.95 19.35 13.15
N GLU A 41 14.91 20.12 12.66
CA GLU A 41 16.20 19.61 12.19
C GLU A 41 16.97 19.10 13.41
N TYR A 42 17.50 17.87 13.32
CA TYR A 42 18.28 17.27 14.36
C TYR A 42 19.77 17.31 14.00
N PHE A 43 20.61 17.79 14.93
CA PHE A 43 22.06 17.83 14.80
C PHE A 43 22.71 16.80 15.72
N TRP A 44 23.55 15.94 15.16
CA TRP A 44 24.29 14.96 15.96
C TRP A 44 25.34 15.65 16.85
N PRO A 45 25.39 15.37 18.17
CA PRO A 45 26.24 16.12 19.10
C PRO A 45 27.74 16.13 18.79
N SER A 46 28.27 15.05 18.17
CA SER A 46 29.69 14.98 17.79
C SER A 46 30.08 15.85 16.59
N ALA A 47 29.08 16.31 15.80
CA ALA A 47 29.31 17.16 14.64
C ALA A 47 29.85 18.57 14.98
N LYS A 48 29.73 19.01 16.23
CA LYS A 48 30.19 20.34 16.66
C LYS A 48 31.71 20.59 16.53
N ASN A 49 32.52 19.55 16.30
CA ASN A 49 33.98 19.64 16.18
C ASN A 49 34.51 19.36 14.77
N SER A 50 33.65 19.10 13.78
CA SER A 50 34.11 18.93 12.41
C SER A 50 34.27 20.29 11.72
N ASN A 51 35.49 20.64 11.33
CA ASN A 51 35.76 21.79 10.47
C ASN A 51 34.84 21.74 9.24
N GLU A 52 34.12 22.84 8.95
CA GLU A 52 33.08 23.02 7.93
C GLU A 52 33.45 22.68 6.46
N ASN A 53 34.65 22.15 6.22
CA ASN A 53 35.14 21.87 4.88
C ASN A 53 34.65 20.52 4.36
N LYS A 54 33.54 20.57 3.59
CA LYS A 54 32.91 19.52 2.77
C LYS A 54 31.86 18.64 3.44
N ALA A 55 30.90 19.21 4.14
CA ALA A 55 29.63 18.50 4.40
C ALA A 55 28.91 18.21 3.06
N THR A 56 28.48 16.96 2.87
CA THR A 56 27.68 16.55 1.72
C THR A 56 26.22 16.59 2.11
N LYS A 57 25.40 17.32 1.36
CA LYS A 57 23.94 17.37 1.57
C LYS A 57 23.24 16.56 0.48
N ILE A 58 22.23 15.82 0.88
CA ILE A 58 21.38 15.07 -0.03
C ILE A 58 19.90 15.18 0.36
N ASN A 59 19.03 15.24 -0.64
CA ASN A 59 17.59 15.17 -0.50
C ASN A 59 17.09 13.85 -1.07
N ILE A 60 16.45 13.03 -0.22
CA ILE A 60 15.88 11.73 -0.58
C ILE A 60 14.36 11.85 -0.57
N GLY A 61 13.76 11.71 -1.76
CA GLY A 61 12.31 11.57 -1.91
C GLY A 61 11.92 10.10 -1.81
N TYR A 62 10.95 9.77 -0.98
CA TYR A 62 10.55 8.37 -0.80
C TYR A 62 9.04 8.16 -0.67
N ILE A 63 8.62 6.97 -1.10
CA ILE A 63 7.29 6.41 -0.88
C ILE A 63 7.45 4.98 -0.34
N ASN A 64 6.39 4.43 0.26
CA ASN A 64 6.32 3.03 0.65
C ASN A 64 4.86 2.60 0.79
N ASP A 65 4.58 1.30 0.63
CA ASP A 65 3.27 0.69 0.86
C ASP A 65 2.13 1.44 0.14
N PHE A 66 2.36 1.82 -1.12
CA PHE A 66 1.34 2.52 -1.92
C PHE A 66 0.24 1.59 -2.43
N HIS A 67 0.51 0.27 -2.50
CA HIS A 67 -0.49 -0.74 -2.83
C HIS A 67 -1.30 -0.40 -4.09
N GLY A 68 -0.62 -0.03 -5.17
CA GLY A 68 -1.26 0.28 -6.45
C GLY A 68 -2.07 1.59 -6.50
N GLN A 69 -1.96 2.48 -5.52
CA GLN A 69 -2.71 3.73 -5.43
C GLN A 69 -2.21 4.78 -6.45
N LEU A 70 -2.37 4.50 -7.74
CA LEU A 70 -1.85 5.34 -8.84
C LEU A 70 -2.29 6.79 -8.77
N THR A 71 -3.54 7.06 -8.44
CA THR A 71 -4.07 8.43 -8.33
C THR A 71 -3.39 9.23 -7.22
N LYS A 72 -2.87 8.55 -6.20
CA LYS A 72 -2.07 9.16 -5.13
C LYS A 72 -0.59 9.23 -5.49
N MET A 73 -0.06 8.21 -6.18
CA MET A 73 1.30 8.23 -6.74
C MET A 73 1.52 9.46 -7.62
N GLU A 74 0.57 9.77 -8.52
CA GLU A 74 0.63 10.95 -9.38
C GLU A 74 0.83 12.26 -8.61
N ARG A 75 0.32 12.37 -7.39
CA ARG A 75 0.43 13.56 -6.54
C ARG A 75 1.83 13.77 -5.98
N THR A 76 2.67 12.72 -5.97
CA THR A 76 4.04 12.78 -5.46
C THR A 76 5.05 13.32 -6.47
N ILE A 77 4.71 13.31 -7.76
CA ILE A 77 5.63 13.65 -8.85
C ILE A 77 6.20 15.05 -8.73
N LEU A 78 5.34 16.06 -8.61
CA LEU A 78 5.78 17.45 -8.55
C LEU A 78 6.58 17.76 -7.27
N PRO A 79 6.10 17.36 -6.06
CA PRO A 79 6.85 17.65 -4.84
C PRO A 79 8.19 16.90 -4.74
N LEU A 80 8.34 15.73 -5.37
CA LEU A 80 9.58 14.95 -5.36
C LEU A 80 10.49 15.17 -6.58
N LYS A 81 10.06 15.97 -7.56
CA LYS A 81 10.83 16.15 -8.81
C LYS A 81 12.27 16.65 -8.62
N ASN A 82 12.54 17.39 -7.54
CA ASN A 82 13.85 17.96 -7.23
C ASN A 82 14.62 17.13 -6.19
N ALA A 83 14.10 15.96 -5.78
CA ALA A 83 14.87 15.06 -4.93
C ALA A 83 16.09 14.53 -5.70
N ASP A 84 17.22 14.47 -5.03
CA ASP A 84 18.50 13.98 -5.58
C ASP A 84 18.45 12.46 -5.81
N ILE A 85 17.83 11.75 -4.86
CA ILE A 85 17.55 10.31 -4.92
C ILE A 85 16.06 10.12 -4.71
N ARG A 86 15.42 9.28 -5.51
CA ARG A 86 14.01 8.87 -5.36
C ARG A 86 13.93 7.36 -5.22
N VAL A 87 13.34 6.90 -4.13
CA VAL A 87 13.29 5.48 -3.78
C VAL A 87 11.95 5.08 -3.20
N THR A 88 11.72 3.77 -3.15
CA THR A 88 10.58 3.21 -2.43
C THR A 88 11.03 2.33 -1.28
N GLY A 89 10.15 2.11 -0.30
CA GLY A 89 10.28 1.11 0.75
C GLY A 89 9.55 -0.21 0.43
N GLY A 90 9.24 -0.48 -0.86
CA GLY A 90 8.50 -1.66 -1.31
C GLY A 90 6.97 -1.50 -1.27
N ASP A 91 6.25 -2.55 -1.68
CA ASP A 91 4.79 -2.62 -1.79
C ASP A 91 4.21 -1.46 -2.60
N SER A 92 4.83 -1.17 -3.74
CA SER A 92 4.29 -0.22 -4.71
C SER A 92 3.15 -0.83 -5.53
N PHE A 93 3.22 -2.14 -5.79
CA PHE A 93 2.23 -2.94 -6.52
C PHE A 93 1.16 -3.52 -5.58
N LEU A 94 0.14 -4.13 -6.15
CA LEU A 94 -0.88 -4.86 -5.39
C LEU A 94 -1.64 -5.83 -6.30
N GLY A 95 -1.90 -7.03 -5.77
CA GLY A 95 -2.76 -8.03 -6.39
C GLY A 95 -2.08 -8.86 -7.45
N ASP A 96 -2.73 -9.99 -7.75
CA ASP A 96 -2.26 -11.03 -8.65
C ASP A 96 -2.24 -10.60 -10.15
N GLU A 97 -1.94 -11.55 -11.02
CA GLU A 97 -1.87 -11.32 -12.47
C GLU A 97 -3.16 -10.76 -13.08
N ARG A 98 -4.31 -10.87 -12.41
CA ARG A 98 -5.58 -10.27 -12.86
C ARG A 98 -5.58 -8.75 -12.76
N ASN A 99 -4.69 -8.17 -11.97
CA ASN A 99 -4.47 -6.72 -11.88
C ASN A 99 -3.41 -6.19 -12.86
N VAL A 100 -3.18 -6.90 -13.98
CA VAL A 100 -2.12 -6.57 -14.95
C VAL A 100 -2.14 -5.09 -15.36
N SER A 101 -3.30 -4.53 -15.67
CA SER A 101 -3.39 -3.12 -16.11
C SER A 101 -2.97 -2.15 -15.01
N LEU A 102 -3.41 -2.39 -13.77
CA LEU A 102 -3.02 -1.59 -12.62
C LEU A 102 -1.51 -1.66 -12.39
N ASN A 103 -0.98 -2.89 -12.34
CA ASN A 103 0.43 -3.14 -12.09
C ASN A 103 1.33 -2.59 -13.20
N LYS A 104 0.89 -2.63 -14.48
CA LYS A 104 1.54 -1.89 -15.58
C LYS A 104 1.57 -0.39 -15.35
N GLY A 105 0.47 0.17 -14.86
CA GLY A 105 0.40 1.59 -14.49
C GLY A 105 1.42 1.94 -13.41
N VAL A 106 1.55 1.11 -12.37
CA VAL A 106 2.55 1.29 -11.28
C VAL A 106 3.99 1.22 -11.81
N ALA A 107 4.31 0.17 -12.58
CA ALA A 107 5.63 0.02 -13.20
C ALA A 107 6.02 1.24 -14.01
N LYS A 108 5.11 1.70 -14.87
CA LYS A 108 5.28 2.88 -15.70
C LYS A 108 5.40 4.17 -14.89
N PHE A 109 4.62 4.29 -13.80
CA PHE A 109 4.73 5.43 -12.89
C PHE A 109 6.14 5.52 -12.29
N LEU A 110 6.66 4.41 -11.73
CA LEU A 110 8.00 4.38 -11.12
C LEU A 110 9.07 4.84 -12.11
N ASP A 111 9.01 4.35 -13.34
CA ASP A 111 9.97 4.71 -14.39
C ASP A 111 9.86 6.18 -14.82
N LEU A 112 8.64 6.66 -15.07
CA LEU A 112 8.38 8.04 -15.50
C LEU A 112 8.64 9.07 -14.40
N ALA A 113 8.30 8.76 -13.15
CA ALA A 113 8.61 9.60 -12.01
C ALA A 113 10.09 9.58 -11.65
N GLY A 114 10.87 8.67 -12.28
CA GLY A 114 12.31 8.58 -12.16
C GLY A 114 12.74 8.07 -10.79
N TYR A 115 12.09 7.05 -10.28
CA TYR A 115 12.56 6.34 -9.10
C TYR A 115 13.83 5.58 -9.42
N ASP A 116 14.84 5.69 -8.56
CA ASP A 116 16.15 5.08 -8.75
C ASP A 116 16.14 3.59 -8.39
N ALA A 117 15.53 3.26 -7.23
CA ALA A 117 15.47 1.88 -6.74
C ALA A 117 14.24 1.61 -5.84
N SER A 118 13.89 0.33 -5.75
CA SER A 118 12.86 -0.24 -4.88
C SER A 118 13.35 -1.59 -4.33
N PRO A 119 13.10 -1.93 -3.06
CA PRO A 119 13.21 -3.31 -2.60
C PRO A 119 12.01 -4.11 -3.12
N VAL A 120 12.03 -5.41 -2.98
CA VAL A 120 10.92 -6.29 -3.27
C VAL A 120 10.10 -6.48 -2.00
N GLY A 121 8.87 -5.96 -1.95
CA GLY A 121 7.92 -6.20 -0.87
C GLY A 121 7.11 -7.49 -1.11
N ASN A 122 6.20 -7.82 -0.19
CA ASN A 122 5.37 -9.01 -0.35
C ASN A 122 4.30 -8.82 -1.44
N HIS A 123 3.82 -7.60 -1.67
CA HIS A 123 2.82 -7.33 -2.71
C HIS A 123 3.40 -7.21 -4.13
N GLU A 124 4.69 -7.03 -4.31
CA GLU A 124 5.37 -7.24 -5.58
C GLU A 124 5.25 -8.72 -6.03
N LEU A 125 5.11 -9.64 -5.07
CA LEU A 125 5.03 -11.08 -5.29
C LEU A 125 3.59 -11.63 -5.21
N ASP A 126 2.57 -10.80 -5.03
CA ASP A 126 1.15 -11.20 -5.16
C ASP A 126 0.86 -11.74 -6.58
N MET A 127 1.50 -11.16 -7.58
CA MET A 127 1.61 -11.77 -8.91
C MET A 127 2.77 -12.78 -8.90
N ASP A 128 2.68 -13.81 -9.74
CA ASP A 128 3.80 -14.74 -9.83
C ASP A 128 5.11 -14.04 -10.22
N GLN A 129 6.23 -14.57 -9.74
CA GLN A 129 7.54 -13.97 -9.94
C GLN A 129 7.85 -13.72 -11.42
N LYS A 130 7.44 -14.62 -12.33
CA LYS A 130 7.68 -14.47 -13.76
C LYS A 130 6.90 -13.27 -14.33
N THR A 131 5.67 -13.06 -13.88
CA THR A 131 4.85 -11.92 -14.27
C THR A 131 5.46 -10.63 -13.75
N PHE A 132 5.90 -10.59 -12.49
CA PHE A 132 6.60 -9.44 -11.91
C PHE A 132 7.88 -9.09 -12.69
N MET A 133 8.73 -10.08 -12.96
CA MET A 133 9.96 -9.89 -13.73
C MET A 133 9.68 -9.36 -15.15
N LYS A 134 8.67 -9.91 -15.83
CA LYS A 134 8.27 -9.44 -17.16
C LYS A 134 7.73 -8.00 -17.12
N LEU A 135 7.01 -7.65 -16.06
CA LEU A 135 6.42 -6.34 -15.89
C LEU A 135 7.49 -5.26 -15.63
N THR A 136 8.54 -5.62 -14.93
CA THR A 136 9.63 -4.71 -14.53
C THR A 136 10.84 -4.74 -15.47
N ASP A 137 10.80 -5.63 -16.48
CA ASP A 137 11.86 -5.70 -17.49
C ASP A 137 11.98 -4.40 -18.29
N GLY A 138 13.22 -3.93 -18.43
CA GLY A 138 13.53 -2.70 -19.16
C GLY A 138 13.24 -1.39 -18.41
N LEU A 139 12.72 -1.43 -17.17
CA LEU A 139 12.54 -0.22 -16.35
C LEU A 139 13.92 0.36 -15.95
N LYS A 140 13.97 1.69 -15.82
CA LYS A 140 15.14 2.39 -15.27
C LYS A 140 15.21 2.19 -13.75
N THR A 141 14.06 2.17 -13.07
CA THR A 141 13.96 1.84 -11.65
C THR A 141 14.55 0.46 -11.39
N LYS A 142 15.50 0.36 -10.48
CA LYS A 142 16.16 -0.91 -10.13
C LYS A 142 15.43 -1.58 -8.98
N PHE A 143 14.99 -2.81 -9.19
CA PHE A 143 14.54 -3.67 -8.10
C PHE A 143 15.76 -4.35 -7.52
N ILE A 144 16.04 -4.09 -6.25
CA ILE A 144 17.25 -4.55 -5.54
C ILE A 144 16.87 -5.36 -4.32
N ASP A 145 17.59 -6.47 -4.09
CA ASP A 145 17.28 -7.35 -2.97
C ASP A 145 18.48 -8.23 -2.56
N ALA A 146 18.94 -8.07 -1.33
CA ALA A 146 20.12 -8.76 -0.82
C ALA A 146 19.78 -10.05 -0.05
N ASN A 147 18.51 -10.27 0.34
CA ASN A 147 18.09 -11.43 1.13
C ASN A 147 17.09 -12.34 0.41
N TYR A 148 16.75 -12.05 -0.85
CA TYR A 148 15.85 -12.85 -1.65
C TYR A 148 16.60 -13.99 -2.32
N ARG A 149 16.01 -15.21 -2.27
CA ARG A 149 16.56 -16.44 -2.88
C ARG A 149 15.52 -17.05 -3.81
N GLN A 150 15.94 -17.46 -4.99
CA GLN A 150 15.11 -18.32 -5.82
C GLN A 150 15.28 -19.78 -5.37
N VAL A 151 14.16 -20.45 -5.12
CA VAL A 151 14.14 -21.91 -4.88
C VAL A 151 13.79 -22.60 -6.19
N ILE A 152 14.64 -23.52 -6.64
CA ILE A 152 14.38 -24.35 -7.81
C ILE A 152 14.09 -25.75 -7.28
N ASN A 153 12.80 -26.09 -7.23
CA ASN A 153 12.33 -27.38 -6.70
C ASN A 153 12.50 -28.54 -7.71
N ASP A 154 12.68 -28.24 -9.02
CA ASP A 154 12.98 -29.27 -10.02
C ASP A 154 14.49 -29.57 -10.03
N PRO A 155 14.93 -30.78 -9.63
CA PRO A 155 16.34 -31.15 -9.62
C PRO A 155 17.03 -31.05 -10.99
N LYS A 156 16.30 -31.25 -12.08
CA LYS A 156 16.85 -31.17 -13.45
C LYS A 156 17.05 -29.72 -13.87
N GLU A 157 16.13 -28.85 -13.52
CA GLU A 157 16.24 -27.42 -13.81
C GLU A 157 17.33 -26.79 -12.94
N HIS A 158 17.43 -27.19 -11.67
CA HIS A 158 18.54 -26.79 -10.78
C HIS A 158 19.90 -27.21 -11.35
N GLU A 159 20.02 -28.48 -11.80
CA GLU A 159 21.27 -28.96 -12.41
C GLU A 159 21.59 -28.26 -13.73
N ARG A 160 20.59 -27.97 -14.56
CA ARG A 160 20.73 -27.22 -15.81
C ARG A 160 21.26 -25.81 -15.56
N LEU A 161 20.61 -25.05 -14.68
CA LEU A 161 21.00 -23.68 -14.35
C LEU A 161 22.36 -23.61 -13.70
N TYR A 162 22.68 -24.57 -12.82
CA TYR A 162 24.02 -24.65 -12.23
C TYR A 162 25.10 -24.91 -13.28
N LYS A 163 24.85 -25.78 -14.27
CA LYS A 163 25.79 -26.04 -15.37
C LYS A 163 25.94 -24.84 -16.31
N GLU A 164 24.86 -24.10 -16.59
CA GLU A 164 24.87 -22.95 -17.48
C GLU A 164 25.53 -21.72 -16.84
N THR A 165 25.32 -21.52 -15.54
CA THR A 165 25.77 -20.28 -14.84
C THR A 165 27.01 -20.46 -14.01
N ASN A 166 27.41 -21.71 -13.71
CA ASN A 166 28.47 -22.08 -12.75
C ASN A 166 28.31 -21.39 -11.38
N LYS A 167 27.07 -21.05 -11.01
CA LYS A 167 26.69 -20.43 -9.74
C LYS A 167 25.57 -21.26 -9.15
N ALA A 168 25.60 -21.47 -7.83
CA ALA A 168 24.39 -21.86 -7.12
C ALA A 168 23.31 -20.81 -7.47
N PRO A 169 22.05 -21.20 -7.72
CA PRO A 169 20.98 -20.27 -8.05
C PRO A 169 20.64 -19.41 -6.83
N ILE A 170 21.49 -18.43 -6.58
CA ILE A 170 21.33 -17.43 -5.55
C ILE A 170 21.01 -16.15 -6.27
N ASN A 171 19.74 -15.76 -6.22
CA ASN A 171 19.26 -14.47 -6.64
C ASN A 171 19.81 -13.97 -8.01
N ASP A 172 19.58 -14.72 -9.07
CA ASP A 172 19.94 -14.27 -10.43
C ASP A 172 19.00 -13.18 -10.96
N ARG A 173 17.95 -12.80 -10.21
CA ARG A 173 16.85 -11.96 -10.68
C ARG A 173 16.92 -10.53 -10.18
N PHE A 174 17.43 -10.31 -8.98
CA PHE A 174 17.59 -8.98 -8.43
C PHE A 174 19.08 -8.75 -8.10
N ILE A 175 19.56 -7.55 -8.37
CA ILE A 175 20.87 -7.15 -7.89
C ILE A 175 20.76 -6.84 -6.40
N ASN A 176 21.76 -7.23 -5.59
CA ASN A 176 21.73 -7.01 -4.14
C ASN A 176 21.75 -5.51 -3.79
N SER A 177 22.47 -4.74 -4.58
CA SER A 177 22.73 -3.34 -4.30
C SER A 177 22.95 -2.52 -5.58
N TYR A 178 22.78 -1.21 -5.49
CA TYR A 178 22.95 -0.26 -6.58
C TYR A 178 23.72 0.96 -6.11
N VAL A 179 24.61 1.51 -6.95
CA VAL A 179 25.34 2.75 -6.66
C VAL A 179 24.71 3.90 -7.43
N LYS A 180 24.26 4.91 -6.70
CA LYS A 180 23.77 6.17 -7.25
C LYS A 180 24.83 7.26 -7.08
N GLU A 181 25.16 7.96 -8.15
CA GLU A 181 26.02 9.13 -8.10
C GLU A 181 25.19 10.41 -8.16
N VAL A 182 25.44 11.31 -7.22
CA VAL A 182 24.82 12.63 -7.11
C VAL A 182 25.90 13.67 -6.86
N ASN A 183 26.03 14.65 -7.73
CA ASN A 183 27.00 15.76 -7.60
C ASN A 183 28.45 15.26 -7.34
N GLY A 184 28.86 14.17 -8.00
CA GLY A 184 30.18 13.56 -7.84
C GLY A 184 30.38 12.78 -6.53
N GLN A 185 29.33 12.58 -5.75
CA GLN A 185 29.33 11.74 -4.55
C GLN A 185 28.57 10.43 -4.84
N LYS A 186 29.10 9.32 -4.33
CA LYS A 186 28.50 7.99 -4.48
C LYS A 186 27.72 7.61 -3.23
N TYR A 187 26.53 7.04 -3.45
CA TYR A 187 25.64 6.49 -2.43
C TYR A 187 25.36 5.03 -2.75
N GLY A 188 25.59 4.14 -1.79
CA GLY A 188 25.21 2.73 -1.89
C GLY A 188 23.75 2.54 -1.47
N LEU A 189 22.96 1.89 -2.31
CA LEU A 189 21.60 1.50 -2.02
C LEU A 189 21.54 -0.02 -1.90
N ILE A 190 20.99 -0.55 -0.82
CA ILE A 190 20.81 -1.99 -0.57
C ILE A 190 19.30 -2.24 -0.40
N GLY A 191 18.73 -3.30 -0.97
CA GLY A 191 17.34 -3.70 -0.78
C GLY A 191 17.21 -4.92 0.09
N VAL A 192 16.11 -5.04 0.85
CA VAL A 192 15.76 -6.25 1.59
C VAL A 192 14.25 -6.48 1.61
N SER A 193 13.85 -7.74 1.35
CA SER A 193 12.48 -8.27 1.43
C SER A 193 12.06 -8.63 2.86
N PRO A 194 10.75 -8.77 3.15
CA PRO A 194 10.26 -9.15 4.47
C PRO A 194 10.60 -10.61 4.80
N VAL A 195 11.18 -10.85 5.97
CA VAL A 195 11.60 -12.20 6.39
C VAL A 195 10.42 -13.12 6.74
N ASP A 196 9.24 -12.57 6.97
CA ASP A 196 8.00 -13.32 7.23
C ASP A 196 7.25 -13.75 5.95
N ILE A 197 7.77 -13.42 4.78
CA ILE A 197 7.19 -13.86 3.50
C ILE A 197 7.12 -15.39 3.39
N ASN A 198 7.99 -16.09 4.09
CA ASN A 198 7.97 -17.54 4.17
C ASN A 198 6.83 -18.08 5.04
N ASP A 199 6.20 -17.25 5.86
CA ASP A 199 5.14 -17.59 6.83
C ASP A 199 3.72 -17.48 6.22
N ARG A 200 3.50 -18.05 5.16
CA ARG A 200 2.45 -18.20 4.16
C ARG A 200 1.00 -18.25 4.65
N TYR A 201 0.47 -17.13 5.10
CA TYR A 201 -0.96 -17.05 5.41
C TYR A 201 -1.85 -16.61 4.24
N THR A 202 -1.26 -16.02 3.19
CA THR A 202 -2.05 -15.35 2.16
C THR A 202 -2.08 -16.05 0.80
N HIS A 203 -0.99 -16.62 0.32
CA HIS A 203 -0.95 -17.32 -0.97
C HIS A 203 0.12 -18.42 -0.98
N PRO A 204 -0.22 -19.66 -0.63
CA PRO A 204 0.74 -20.77 -0.58
C PRO A 204 1.37 -21.07 -1.96
N ASP A 205 0.69 -20.74 -3.05
CA ASP A 205 1.09 -21.14 -4.39
C ASP A 205 2.05 -20.15 -5.08
N TYR A 206 2.09 -18.88 -4.65
CA TYR A 206 2.90 -17.84 -5.31
C TYR A 206 4.38 -17.81 -4.89
N TYR A 207 4.71 -18.40 -3.76
CA TYR A 207 6.06 -18.33 -3.17
C TYR A 207 6.83 -19.65 -3.25
N ASP A 208 6.34 -20.62 -4.01
CA ASP A 208 6.98 -21.95 -4.10
C ASP A 208 8.35 -21.90 -4.75
N ASP A 209 8.64 -20.87 -5.52
CA ASP A 209 9.90 -20.66 -6.22
C ASP A 209 10.81 -19.60 -5.57
N CYS A 210 10.42 -19.02 -4.43
CA CYS A 210 11.23 -18.04 -3.72
C CYS A 210 11.33 -18.33 -2.21
N GLN A 211 12.45 -17.91 -1.65
CA GLN A 211 12.73 -17.95 -0.23
C GLN A 211 13.46 -16.68 0.17
N VAL A 212 13.17 -16.17 1.35
CA VAL A 212 13.89 -15.04 1.94
C VAL A 212 14.76 -15.56 3.09
N ASP A 213 15.97 -15.01 3.22
CA ASP A 213 16.90 -15.36 4.29
C ASP A 213 16.29 -15.07 5.68
N SER A 214 16.77 -15.75 6.70
CA SER A 214 16.47 -15.43 8.10
C SER A 214 16.91 -14.00 8.43
N MET A 215 16.37 -13.40 9.49
CA MET A 215 16.80 -12.06 9.92
C MET A 215 18.30 -12.00 10.22
N GLU A 216 18.86 -13.05 10.83
CA GLU A 216 20.29 -13.14 11.12
C GLU A 216 21.13 -13.15 9.84
N ASP A 217 20.73 -13.93 8.82
CA ASP A 217 21.47 -13.99 7.56
C ASP A 217 21.24 -12.74 6.70
N THR A 218 20.05 -12.12 6.80
CA THR A 218 19.77 -10.80 6.18
C THR A 218 20.73 -9.73 6.73
N ILE A 219 20.92 -9.66 8.05
CA ILE A 219 21.88 -8.73 8.66
C ILE A 219 23.32 -8.98 8.14
N LYS A 220 23.74 -10.25 8.04
CA LYS A 220 25.05 -10.61 7.47
C LYS A 220 25.16 -10.20 5.99
N GLY A 221 24.09 -10.40 5.20
CA GLY A 221 24.03 -10.01 3.80
C GLY A 221 24.16 -8.51 3.60
N VAL A 222 23.39 -7.74 4.39
CA VAL A 222 23.48 -6.26 4.37
C VAL A 222 24.90 -5.81 4.76
N GLN A 223 25.47 -6.37 5.83
CA GLN A 223 26.84 -6.01 6.24
C GLN A 223 27.87 -6.34 5.15
N ALA A 224 27.72 -7.45 4.44
CA ALA A 224 28.61 -7.81 3.34
C ALA A 224 28.56 -6.80 2.18
N GLU A 225 27.37 -6.29 1.83
CA GLU A 225 27.22 -5.23 0.82
C GLU A 225 27.80 -3.90 1.31
N VAL A 226 27.62 -3.52 2.59
CA VAL A 226 28.27 -2.35 3.19
C VAL A 226 29.79 -2.47 3.12
N ASP A 227 30.35 -3.62 3.48
CA ASP A 227 31.79 -3.86 3.44
C ASP A 227 32.36 -3.80 2.01
N LYS A 228 31.59 -4.23 1.02
CA LYS A 228 31.90 -4.09 -0.40
C LYS A 228 31.93 -2.61 -0.80
N PHE A 229 30.92 -1.83 -0.44
CA PHE A 229 30.88 -0.40 -0.69
C PHE A 229 32.05 0.34 -0.06
N ASN A 230 32.41 0.02 1.18
CA ASN A 230 33.56 0.60 1.86
C ASN A 230 34.89 0.33 1.13
N LYS A 231 35.08 -0.88 0.57
CA LYS A 231 36.24 -1.22 -0.25
C LYS A 231 36.30 -0.41 -1.55
N GLU A 232 35.15 0.00 -2.07
CA GLU A 232 35.00 0.84 -3.26
C GLU A 232 35.06 2.34 -2.94
N GLY A 233 35.29 2.72 -1.66
CA GLY A 233 35.34 4.10 -1.20
C GLY A 233 33.95 4.77 -1.09
N ILE A 234 32.89 3.98 -1.01
CA ILE A 234 31.49 4.44 -0.83
C ILE A 234 31.13 4.28 0.64
N ASN A 235 30.99 5.40 1.33
CA ASN A 235 30.75 5.48 2.78
C ASN A 235 29.42 6.14 3.16
N LYS A 236 28.47 6.17 2.25
CA LYS A 236 27.11 6.66 2.48
C LYS A 236 26.14 5.60 1.97
N VAL A 237 25.42 4.93 2.89
CA VAL A 237 24.60 3.77 2.58
C VAL A 237 23.16 3.96 2.99
N ILE A 238 22.27 3.75 2.04
CA ILE A 238 20.81 3.81 2.20
C ILE A 238 20.26 2.39 2.06
N LEU A 239 19.63 1.87 3.10
CA LEU A 239 18.92 0.61 3.07
C LEU A 239 17.46 0.88 2.70
N LEU A 240 16.99 0.23 1.64
CA LEU A 240 15.60 0.18 1.25
C LEU A 240 15.00 -1.10 1.84
N SER A 241 14.19 -0.96 2.87
CA SER A 241 13.77 -2.08 3.70
C SER A 241 12.29 -2.33 3.61
N HIS A 242 11.92 -3.59 3.35
CA HIS A 242 10.54 -4.03 3.55
C HIS A 242 10.39 -5.00 4.74
N LEU A 243 11.29 -4.90 5.73
CA LEU A 243 11.29 -5.77 6.93
C LEU A 243 10.21 -5.39 7.96
N GLY A 244 9.78 -4.14 7.95
CA GLY A 244 8.94 -3.56 9.00
C GLY A 244 9.73 -2.87 10.11
N TYR A 245 9.14 -1.83 10.68
CA TYR A 245 9.79 -0.85 11.56
C TYR A 245 10.56 -1.46 12.74
N LYS A 246 10.02 -2.51 13.37
CA LYS A 246 10.67 -3.18 14.49
C LYS A 246 11.97 -3.89 14.07
N LEU A 247 11.95 -4.55 12.91
CA LEU A 247 13.14 -5.23 12.37
C LEU A 247 14.13 -4.21 11.78
N ASP A 248 13.65 -3.09 11.26
CA ASP A 248 14.50 -1.96 10.86
C ASP A 248 15.30 -1.39 12.04
N GLN A 249 14.68 -1.30 13.23
CA GLN A 249 15.38 -0.88 14.45
C GLN A 249 16.44 -1.90 14.90
N GLN A 250 16.20 -3.19 14.69
CA GLN A 250 17.19 -4.25 14.93
C GLN A 250 18.34 -4.13 13.92
N MET A 251 18.02 -4.02 12.63
CA MET A 251 18.99 -3.84 11.55
C MET A 251 19.92 -2.66 11.82
N ALA A 252 19.35 -1.50 12.19
CA ALA A 252 20.13 -0.29 12.52
C ALA A 252 21.13 -0.52 13.64
N LYS A 253 20.80 -1.32 14.67
CA LYS A 253 21.66 -1.59 15.84
C LYS A 253 22.70 -2.67 15.60
N GLU A 254 22.43 -3.61 14.70
CA GLU A 254 23.25 -4.79 14.48
C GLU A 254 24.20 -4.68 13.28
N THR A 255 24.03 -3.63 12.44
CA THR A 255 24.92 -3.34 11.31
C THR A 255 25.84 -2.15 11.61
N SER A 256 26.91 -2.02 10.83
CA SER A 256 27.84 -0.89 10.83
C SER A 256 27.89 -0.26 9.45
N GLY A 257 27.81 1.07 9.35
CA GLY A 257 27.92 1.80 8.10
C GLY A 257 26.65 1.84 7.24
N VAL A 258 25.50 1.42 7.77
CA VAL A 258 24.17 1.81 7.24
C VAL A 258 23.82 3.13 7.88
N ASP A 259 23.47 4.15 7.08
CA ASP A 259 23.18 5.51 7.56
C ASP A 259 21.68 5.81 7.59
N VAL A 260 20.98 5.41 6.54
CA VAL A 260 19.55 5.70 6.34
C VAL A 260 18.81 4.40 6.07
N ILE A 261 17.66 4.21 6.71
CA ILE A 261 16.72 3.12 6.40
C ILE A 261 15.40 3.74 5.94
N ILE A 262 15.03 3.48 4.69
CA ILE A 262 13.70 3.79 4.15
C ILE A 262 12.86 2.52 4.31
N GLY A 263 11.97 2.52 5.30
CA GLY A 263 11.21 1.33 5.70
C GLY A 263 9.83 1.22 5.03
N GLY A 264 9.27 0.00 5.06
CA GLY A 264 7.92 -0.35 4.61
C GLY A 264 7.31 -1.47 5.46
N HIS A 265 6.31 -2.21 4.92
CA HIS A 265 5.67 -3.41 5.43
C HIS A 265 4.75 -3.23 6.65
N SER A 266 5.23 -2.66 7.72
CA SER A 266 4.47 -2.49 8.97
C SER A 266 3.57 -1.24 8.99
N HIS A 267 3.57 -0.46 7.91
CA HIS A 267 2.71 0.71 7.69
C HIS A 267 2.87 1.82 8.74
N ASN A 268 4.03 1.93 9.38
CA ASN A 268 4.27 2.96 10.38
C ASN A 268 4.30 4.35 9.72
N LEU A 269 3.76 5.34 10.41
CA LEU A 269 3.87 6.74 10.00
C LEU A 269 4.89 7.44 10.90
N VAL A 270 6.14 7.53 10.43
CA VAL A 270 7.27 8.08 11.19
C VAL A 270 7.48 9.54 10.81
N LYS A 271 6.90 10.44 11.59
CA LYS A 271 7.00 11.89 11.37
C LYS A 271 8.18 12.49 12.14
N GLY A 272 9.06 13.19 11.41
CA GLY A 272 10.20 13.87 12.03
C GLY A 272 11.34 12.91 12.41
N VAL A 273 12.18 13.37 13.34
CA VAL A 273 13.36 12.65 13.83
C VAL A 273 13.38 12.69 15.35
N THR A 274 13.36 11.52 15.97
CA THR A 274 13.32 11.36 17.44
C THR A 274 14.47 10.46 17.89
N PRO A 275 15.45 10.98 18.65
CA PRO A 275 16.54 10.18 19.19
C PRO A 275 16.05 9.03 20.07
N GLY A 276 16.62 7.84 19.87
CA GLY A 276 16.27 6.62 20.59
C GLY A 276 15.02 5.91 20.04
N GLU A 277 14.26 6.54 19.14
CA GLU A 277 13.09 5.96 18.49
C GLU A 277 13.37 5.63 17.02
N ASN A 278 13.61 6.64 16.17
CA ASN A 278 13.93 6.48 14.76
C ASN A 278 15.28 7.12 14.34
N LEU A 279 16.00 7.71 15.27
CA LEU A 279 17.42 8.03 15.16
C LEU A 279 18.17 7.19 16.20
N LEU A 280 18.80 6.13 15.72
CA LEU A 280 19.46 5.13 16.54
C LEU A 280 20.98 5.20 16.40
N THR A 281 21.67 4.40 17.18
CA THR A 281 23.13 4.22 17.09
C THR A 281 23.41 2.85 16.54
N SER A 282 24.22 2.80 15.48
CA SER A 282 24.68 1.57 14.83
C SER A 282 25.66 0.79 15.71
N LYS A 283 26.00 -0.42 15.31
CA LYS A 283 27.00 -1.24 15.96
C LYS A 283 28.38 -0.57 16.04
N SER A 284 28.73 0.28 15.07
CA SER A 284 29.96 1.10 15.07
C SER A 284 29.87 2.39 15.87
N GLY A 285 28.71 2.72 16.47
CA GLY A 285 28.52 3.93 17.26
C GLY A 285 28.08 5.16 16.45
N GLU A 286 27.80 5.02 15.15
CA GLU A 286 27.37 6.08 14.24
C GLU A 286 25.83 6.20 14.19
N PRO A 287 25.30 7.40 13.89
CA PRO A 287 23.85 7.59 13.80
C PRO A 287 23.25 6.90 12.59
N VAL A 288 22.07 6.27 12.79
CA VAL A 288 21.23 5.69 11.74
C VAL A 288 19.83 6.26 11.86
N VAL A 289 19.29 6.84 10.78
CA VAL A 289 17.92 7.33 10.74
C VAL A 289 17.02 6.33 10.01
N ILE A 290 15.85 6.04 10.63
CA ILE A 290 14.79 5.22 10.05
C ILE A 290 13.60 6.11 9.71
N THR A 291 13.01 5.92 8.52
CA THR A 291 11.81 6.64 8.13
C THR A 291 10.81 5.75 7.40
N ASN A 292 9.52 6.10 7.49
CA ASN A 292 8.42 5.38 6.86
C ASN A 292 7.24 6.36 6.70
N ALA A 293 6.58 6.35 5.53
CA ALA A 293 5.52 7.30 5.18
C ALA A 293 4.09 6.73 5.35
N GLY A 294 3.91 5.71 6.18
CA GLY A 294 2.59 5.10 6.38
C GLY A 294 2.24 4.12 5.27
N LYS A 295 1.02 4.18 4.73
CA LYS A 295 0.53 3.25 3.72
C LYS A 295 -0.51 3.86 2.78
N ASP A 296 -0.96 3.04 1.81
CA ASP A 296 -2.07 3.31 0.89
C ASP A 296 -1.96 4.70 0.21
N GLY A 297 -0.74 5.21 0.07
CA GLY A 297 -0.45 6.50 -0.56
C GLY A 297 -1.00 7.72 0.19
N GLU A 298 -1.26 7.62 1.49
CA GLU A 298 -1.73 8.76 2.29
C GLU A 298 -0.66 9.83 2.48
N TYR A 299 0.61 9.41 2.52
CA TYR A 299 1.76 10.28 2.70
C TYR A 299 2.90 9.88 1.77
N PHE A 300 3.82 10.81 1.58
CA PHE A 300 5.15 10.58 1.01
C PHE A 300 6.18 11.33 1.86
N GLY A 301 7.45 10.95 1.71
CA GLY A 301 8.51 11.53 2.52
C GLY A 301 9.54 12.31 1.71
N ASN A 302 10.14 13.28 2.37
CA ASN A 302 11.29 14.04 1.90
C ASN A 302 12.30 14.16 3.04
N LEU A 303 13.40 13.42 2.93
CA LEU A 303 14.46 13.33 3.92
C LEU A 303 15.67 14.12 3.46
N ASN A 304 16.08 15.12 4.25
CA ASN A 304 17.32 15.86 4.04
C ASN A 304 18.36 15.33 5.02
N VAL A 305 19.52 14.94 4.51
CA VAL A 305 20.64 14.42 5.29
C VAL A 305 21.92 15.16 4.96
N GLU A 306 22.68 15.52 5.99
CA GLU A 306 24.02 16.04 5.85
C GLU A 306 25.02 15.02 6.41
N PHE A 307 26.08 14.78 5.67
CA PHE A 307 27.18 13.89 6.03
C PHE A 307 28.48 14.66 6.17
N ASP A 308 29.33 14.24 7.08
CA ASP A 308 30.71 14.69 7.12
C ASP A 308 31.56 13.99 6.03
N LYS A 309 32.84 14.30 5.97
CA LYS A 309 33.78 13.69 5.02
C LYS A 309 33.97 12.18 5.18
N ASN A 310 33.64 11.63 6.34
CA ASN A 310 33.76 10.21 6.65
C ASN A 310 32.47 9.44 6.33
N GLY A 311 31.40 10.15 5.93
CA GLY A 311 30.08 9.55 5.67
C GLY A 311 29.17 9.51 6.90
N VAL A 312 29.54 10.10 8.02
CA VAL A 312 28.73 10.11 9.24
C VAL A 312 27.67 11.22 9.17
N ILE A 313 26.44 10.90 9.52
CA ILE A 313 25.32 11.87 9.58
C ILE A 313 25.63 12.95 10.62
N THR A 314 25.60 14.21 10.20
CA THR A 314 25.76 15.39 11.06
C THR A 314 24.46 16.14 11.30
N SER A 315 23.55 16.11 10.33
CA SER A 315 22.22 16.71 10.44
C SER A 315 21.21 15.88 9.65
N VAL A 316 19.99 15.79 10.15
CA VAL A 316 18.89 15.10 9.48
C VAL A 316 17.56 15.78 9.74
N GLN A 317 16.75 15.93 8.70
CA GLN A 317 15.37 16.44 8.76
C GLN A 317 14.46 15.56 7.92
N ASN A 318 13.41 15.00 8.55
CA ASN A 318 12.43 14.16 7.89
C ASN A 318 11.07 14.88 7.80
N ASN A 319 10.59 15.10 6.59
CA ASN A 319 9.30 15.71 6.29
C ASN A 319 8.37 14.67 5.66
N VAL A 320 7.37 14.21 6.41
CA VAL A 320 6.33 13.31 5.92
C VAL A 320 5.09 14.14 5.60
N ILE A 321 4.68 14.12 4.34
CA ILE A 321 3.75 15.10 3.75
C ILE A 321 2.51 14.35 3.26
N PRO A 322 1.27 14.79 3.64
CA PRO A 322 0.04 14.22 3.10
C PRO A 322 -0.05 14.42 1.58
N THR A 323 -0.29 13.35 0.82
CA THR A 323 -0.49 13.40 -0.64
C THR A 323 -1.69 14.26 -1.03
N ALA A 324 -2.73 14.30 -0.19
CA ALA A 324 -3.92 15.11 -0.39
C ALA A 324 -3.65 16.64 -0.50
N LYS A 325 -2.46 17.12 -0.10
CA LYS A 325 -2.05 18.52 -0.31
C LYS A 325 -1.80 18.85 -1.79
N TYR A 326 -1.64 17.86 -2.65
CA TYR A 326 -1.29 18.03 -4.06
C TYR A 326 -2.39 17.51 -4.96
N GLY A 327 -2.62 18.22 -6.07
CA GLY A 327 -3.54 17.77 -7.13
C GLY A 327 -2.96 16.62 -7.95
N ARG A 328 -3.83 15.91 -8.67
CA ARG A 328 -3.41 14.90 -9.66
C ARG A 328 -2.64 15.55 -10.81
N ASN A 329 -1.68 14.83 -11.35
CA ASN A 329 -0.92 15.29 -12.50
C ASN A 329 -1.56 14.78 -13.80
N LEU A 330 -2.25 15.67 -14.53
CA LEU A 330 -2.99 15.33 -15.74
C LEU A 330 -2.10 14.81 -16.89
N ILE A 331 -0.81 15.15 -16.90
CA ILE A 331 0.12 14.64 -17.93
C ILE A 331 0.24 13.10 -17.83
N TYR A 332 0.19 12.57 -16.61
CA TYR A 332 0.23 11.13 -16.39
C TYR A 332 -1.09 10.43 -16.73
N LYS A 333 -2.22 11.14 -16.65
CA LYS A 333 -3.52 10.60 -17.06
C LYS A 333 -3.44 10.04 -18.49
N GLU A 334 -2.97 10.82 -19.45
CA GLU A 334 -2.86 10.39 -20.86
C GLU A 334 -1.93 9.18 -21.05
N VAL A 335 -0.85 9.14 -20.27
CA VAL A 335 0.10 8.03 -20.34
C VAL A 335 -0.48 6.76 -19.73
N LEU A 336 -1.21 6.86 -18.63
CA LEU A 336 -1.87 5.74 -17.95
C LEU A 336 -3.06 5.22 -18.75
N GLU A 337 -3.89 6.10 -19.33
CA GLU A 337 -5.02 5.73 -20.18
C GLU A 337 -4.60 4.80 -21.32
N LYS A 338 -3.43 5.04 -21.90
CA LYS A 338 -2.89 4.24 -22.99
C LYS A 338 -2.63 2.78 -22.61
N ASP A 339 -2.26 2.52 -21.37
CA ASP A 339 -1.93 1.18 -20.88
C ASP A 339 -3.05 0.55 -20.04
N MET A 340 -3.90 1.36 -19.41
CA MET A 340 -4.98 0.92 -18.53
C MET A 340 -6.36 0.89 -19.21
N GLY A 341 -6.47 1.39 -20.45
CA GLY A 341 -7.73 1.59 -21.14
C GLY A 341 -8.36 2.94 -20.80
N ASN A 342 -9.57 3.18 -21.29
CA ASN A 342 -10.25 4.46 -21.17
C ASN A 342 -10.59 4.77 -19.69
N ILE A 343 -10.10 5.89 -19.17
CA ILE A 343 -10.49 6.40 -17.85
C ILE A 343 -11.71 7.29 -18.04
N GLU A 344 -12.87 6.81 -17.58
CA GLU A 344 -14.15 7.48 -17.70
C GLU A 344 -14.53 8.22 -16.43
N GLU A 345 -15.12 9.40 -16.57
CA GLU A 345 -15.85 10.05 -15.48
C GLU A 345 -17.15 9.29 -15.21
N VAL A 346 -17.32 8.88 -13.96
CA VAL A 346 -18.45 8.09 -13.49
C VAL A 346 -19.47 8.95 -12.75
N GLY A 347 -18.99 9.95 -12.01
CA GLY A 347 -19.81 10.85 -11.24
C GLY A 347 -18.99 11.85 -10.43
N TYR A 348 -19.63 12.49 -9.45
CA TYR A 348 -19.01 13.49 -8.60
C TYR A 348 -19.24 13.18 -7.13
N ILE A 349 -18.19 13.11 -6.35
CA ILE A 349 -18.25 12.97 -4.90
C ILE A 349 -18.33 14.36 -4.27
N GLN A 350 -19.46 14.71 -3.71
CA GLN A 350 -19.68 15.98 -3.02
C GLN A 350 -19.00 15.95 -1.64
N SER A 351 -19.19 14.86 -0.90
CA SER A 351 -18.55 14.61 0.38
C SER A 351 -18.57 13.12 0.71
N ALA A 352 -17.56 12.69 1.45
CA ALA A 352 -17.53 11.37 2.06
C ALA A 352 -16.93 11.49 3.45
N LEU A 353 -17.49 10.79 4.44
CA LEU A 353 -16.82 10.61 5.71
C LEU A 353 -15.53 9.81 5.49
N PRO A 354 -14.45 10.16 6.18
CA PRO A 354 -13.20 9.41 6.07
C PRO A 354 -13.41 7.95 6.49
N GLN A 355 -12.57 7.06 5.99
CA GLN A 355 -12.50 5.72 6.55
C GLN A 355 -12.13 5.78 8.03
N PRO A 356 -12.64 4.86 8.87
CA PRO A 356 -12.26 4.79 10.27
C PRO A 356 -10.77 4.48 10.42
N LYS A 357 -10.17 4.92 11.53
CA LYS A 357 -8.75 4.67 11.80
C LYS A 357 -8.43 3.17 11.80
N ASN A 358 -9.32 2.38 12.38
CA ASN A 358 -9.23 0.94 12.32
C ASN A 358 -10.43 0.34 11.57
N ARG A 359 -10.30 0.23 10.26
CA ARG A 359 -11.34 -0.28 9.37
C ARG A 359 -11.77 -1.73 9.67
N LEU A 360 -10.99 -2.47 10.45
CA LEU A 360 -11.34 -3.87 10.78
C LEU A 360 -12.35 -3.97 11.93
N ILE A 361 -12.36 -2.99 12.83
CA ILE A 361 -13.13 -3.04 14.08
C ILE A 361 -14.08 -1.84 14.28
N GLU A 362 -14.27 -1.03 13.27
CA GLU A 362 -15.18 0.12 13.30
C GLU A 362 -16.14 0.06 12.11
N GLU A 363 -17.32 0.69 12.23
CA GLU A 363 -18.21 0.83 11.07
C GLU A 363 -17.52 1.67 9.99
N ASN A 364 -17.46 1.13 8.76
CA ASN A 364 -16.90 1.84 7.62
C ASN A 364 -18.02 2.33 6.69
N PRO A 365 -18.39 3.62 6.71
CA PRO A 365 -19.47 4.15 5.89
C PRO A 365 -19.18 4.05 4.39
N GLN A 366 -17.92 4.11 3.99
CA GLN A 366 -17.53 3.97 2.59
C GLN A 366 -17.69 2.53 2.10
N ALA A 367 -17.34 1.55 2.93
CA ALA A 367 -17.57 0.14 2.61
C ALA A 367 -19.08 -0.20 2.60
N ASN A 368 -19.88 0.39 3.49
CA ASN A 368 -21.33 0.26 3.45
C ASN A 368 -21.90 0.82 2.14
N PHE A 369 -21.38 1.93 1.61
CA PHE A 369 -21.79 2.48 0.33
C PHE A 369 -21.46 1.54 -0.85
N VAL A 370 -20.31 0.87 -0.82
CA VAL A 370 -19.98 -0.17 -1.81
C VAL A 370 -20.94 -1.37 -1.69
N ALA A 371 -21.28 -1.78 -0.47
CA ALA A 371 -22.30 -2.81 -0.25
C ALA A 371 -23.68 -2.41 -0.80
N ASP A 372 -24.06 -1.11 -0.71
CA ASP A 372 -25.29 -0.61 -1.32
C ASP A 372 -25.26 -0.75 -2.84
N ALA A 373 -24.15 -0.42 -3.47
CA ALA A 373 -23.96 -0.61 -4.91
C ALA A 373 -24.10 -2.09 -5.29
N MET A 374 -23.45 -3.00 -4.57
CA MET A 374 -23.56 -4.45 -4.80
C MET A 374 -24.99 -4.93 -4.67
N ARG A 375 -25.67 -4.55 -3.58
CA ARG A 375 -27.06 -4.96 -3.33
C ARG A 375 -28.02 -4.44 -4.39
N SER A 376 -27.93 -3.16 -4.71
CA SER A 376 -28.79 -2.48 -5.67
C SER A 376 -28.64 -3.03 -7.09
N GLU A 377 -27.40 -3.09 -7.59
CA GLU A 377 -27.14 -3.50 -8.98
C GLU A 377 -27.37 -4.99 -9.22
N LEU A 378 -27.24 -5.83 -8.21
CA LEU A 378 -27.49 -7.26 -8.30
C LEU A 378 -28.91 -7.67 -7.86
N GLY A 379 -29.72 -6.72 -7.35
CA GLY A 379 -31.10 -6.95 -6.92
C GLY A 379 -31.22 -7.99 -5.82
N THR A 380 -30.29 -8.04 -4.87
CA THR A 380 -30.29 -9.00 -3.77
C THR A 380 -30.94 -8.44 -2.51
N GLU A 381 -31.30 -9.31 -1.56
CA GLU A 381 -31.87 -8.88 -0.29
C GLU A 381 -30.80 -8.30 0.64
N ILE A 382 -29.60 -8.86 0.57
CA ILE A 382 -28.46 -8.54 1.43
C ILE A 382 -27.21 -8.47 0.55
N ALA A 383 -26.32 -7.55 0.87
CA ALA A 383 -24.94 -7.57 0.37
C ALA A 383 -23.98 -7.26 1.51
N PHE A 384 -22.80 -7.86 1.48
CA PHE A 384 -21.73 -7.54 2.41
C PHE A 384 -20.35 -7.77 1.80
N LEU A 385 -19.37 -7.07 2.35
CA LEU A 385 -17.97 -7.24 2.00
C LEU A 385 -17.10 -7.12 3.24
N ASN A 386 -15.91 -7.74 3.19
CA ASN A 386 -14.90 -7.55 4.21
C ASN A 386 -14.44 -6.08 4.18
N SER A 387 -14.52 -5.37 5.29
CA SER A 387 -14.13 -3.95 5.39
C SER A 387 -12.64 -3.71 5.11
N ALA A 388 -11.79 -4.72 5.29
CA ALA A 388 -10.39 -4.70 4.88
C ALA A 388 -10.18 -4.56 3.36
N ASN A 389 -11.21 -4.85 2.58
CA ASN A 389 -11.18 -4.82 1.12
C ASN A 389 -11.01 -3.40 0.55
N LEU A 390 -11.44 -2.35 1.26
CA LEU A 390 -11.23 -0.98 0.81
C LEU A 390 -9.80 -0.51 1.10
N ARG A 391 -9.05 -0.25 0.02
CA ARG A 391 -7.65 0.19 0.08
C ARG A 391 -7.47 1.69 -0.17
N SER A 392 -8.49 2.38 -0.67
CA SER A 392 -8.53 3.82 -0.87
C SER A 392 -9.80 4.42 -0.27
N SER A 393 -9.98 5.73 -0.39
CA SER A 393 -11.13 6.47 0.09
C SER A 393 -11.83 7.21 -1.03
N PHE A 394 -13.14 7.44 -0.89
CA PHE A 394 -13.84 8.42 -1.71
C PHE A 394 -13.29 9.81 -1.42
N GLU A 395 -12.76 10.48 -2.42
CA GLU A 395 -12.29 11.86 -2.31
C GLU A 395 -13.27 12.81 -2.99
N ARG A 396 -13.43 14.03 -2.44
CA ARG A 396 -14.25 15.05 -3.06
C ARG A 396 -13.74 15.39 -4.45
N GLY A 397 -14.62 15.43 -5.43
CA GLY A 397 -14.28 15.76 -6.81
C GLY A 397 -14.87 14.78 -7.82
N THR A 398 -14.39 14.86 -9.04
CA THR A 398 -14.74 13.91 -10.10
C THR A 398 -14.28 12.50 -9.71
N PHE A 399 -15.19 11.54 -9.83
CA PHE A 399 -14.93 10.13 -9.58
C PHE A 399 -14.90 9.37 -10.89
N THR A 400 -13.85 8.58 -11.09
CA THR A 400 -13.59 7.83 -12.32
C THR A 400 -13.68 6.32 -12.09
N ASN A 401 -13.74 5.54 -13.17
CA ASN A 401 -13.62 4.08 -13.09
C ASN A 401 -12.27 3.64 -12.48
N LEU A 402 -11.21 4.43 -12.66
CA LEU A 402 -9.92 4.17 -12.00
C LEU A 402 -10.03 4.37 -10.48
N ASP A 403 -10.74 5.39 -10.01
CA ASP A 403 -10.95 5.59 -8.58
C ASP A 403 -11.75 4.42 -7.97
N ALA A 404 -12.75 3.89 -8.68
CA ALA A 404 -13.48 2.69 -8.26
C ALA A 404 -12.56 1.47 -8.15
N LYS A 405 -11.66 1.27 -9.12
CA LYS A 405 -10.65 0.20 -9.10
C LYS A 405 -9.70 0.34 -7.92
N MET A 406 -9.25 1.58 -7.62
CA MET A 406 -8.35 1.84 -6.48
C MET A 406 -9.03 1.61 -5.12
N LEU A 407 -10.35 1.78 -5.03
CA LEU A 407 -11.07 1.50 -3.79
C LEU A 407 -10.97 0.03 -3.39
N SER A 408 -11.05 -0.89 -4.34
CA SER A 408 -11.01 -2.34 -4.09
C SER A 408 -10.25 -3.07 -5.21
N PRO A 409 -8.92 -3.10 -5.18
CA PRO A 409 -8.10 -3.54 -6.31
C PRO A 409 -7.93 -5.06 -6.44
N PHE A 410 -8.77 -5.87 -5.80
CA PHE A 410 -8.57 -7.32 -5.69
C PHE A 410 -9.12 -8.18 -6.84
N ASN A 411 -9.90 -7.62 -7.77
CA ASN A 411 -10.50 -8.34 -8.92
C ASN A 411 -11.27 -9.63 -8.55
N ASN A 412 -11.91 -9.66 -7.41
CA ASN A 412 -12.74 -10.79 -7.02
C ASN A 412 -14.07 -10.77 -7.79
N GLN A 413 -14.42 -11.87 -8.45
CA GLN A 413 -15.70 -12.01 -9.13
C GLN A 413 -16.88 -11.78 -8.19
N MET A 414 -17.95 -11.18 -8.68
CA MET A 414 -19.17 -11.05 -7.90
C MET A 414 -19.98 -12.33 -7.90
N VAL A 415 -20.55 -12.68 -6.75
CA VAL A 415 -21.30 -13.92 -6.53
C VAL A 415 -22.65 -13.61 -5.91
N ILE A 416 -23.69 -14.26 -6.41
CA ILE A 416 -25.01 -14.36 -5.73
C ILE A 416 -25.20 -15.79 -5.25
N ALA A 417 -25.62 -15.93 -3.99
CA ALA A 417 -26.01 -17.22 -3.43
C ALA A 417 -27.21 -17.11 -2.48
N ASN A 418 -27.95 -18.21 -2.33
CA ASN A 418 -29.01 -18.35 -1.32
C ASN A 418 -28.38 -18.86 -0.02
N VAL A 419 -27.94 -17.93 0.83
CA VAL A 419 -27.24 -18.22 2.09
C VAL A 419 -28.25 -18.54 3.17
N THR A 420 -28.07 -19.64 3.90
CA THR A 420 -28.96 -20.00 5.01
C THR A 420 -28.83 -18.99 6.16
N GLU A 421 -29.93 -18.76 6.89
CA GLU A 421 -29.91 -17.87 8.05
C GLU A 421 -28.85 -18.32 9.07
N LYS A 422 -28.70 -19.63 9.23
CA LYS A 422 -27.68 -20.22 10.10
C LYS A 422 -26.25 -19.86 9.64
N ASP A 423 -25.91 -20.09 8.37
CA ASP A 423 -24.58 -19.80 7.84
C ASP A 423 -24.26 -18.31 7.91
N LEU A 424 -25.26 -17.46 7.65
CA LEU A 424 -25.15 -16.02 7.77
C LEU A 424 -24.83 -15.61 9.22
N VAL A 425 -25.62 -16.08 10.19
CA VAL A 425 -25.40 -15.78 11.62
C VAL A 425 -24.04 -16.28 12.10
N ASP A 426 -23.65 -17.49 11.70
CA ASP A 426 -22.36 -18.07 12.08
C ASP A 426 -21.18 -17.24 11.53
N ALA A 427 -21.31 -16.74 10.29
CA ALA A 427 -20.31 -15.85 9.69
C ALA A 427 -20.17 -14.54 10.49
N PHE A 428 -21.27 -13.92 10.87
CA PHE A 428 -21.24 -12.67 11.63
C PHE A 428 -20.75 -12.89 13.07
N LYS A 429 -21.08 -14.00 13.72
CA LYS A 429 -20.49 -14.38 15.00
C LYS A 429 -18.98 -14.55 14.91
N PHE A 430 -18.49 -15.19 13.84
CA PHE A 430 -17.08 -15.38 13.61
C PHE A 430 -16.34 -14.06 13.38
N THR A 431 -16.86 -13.20 12.49
CA THR A 431 -16.22 -11.93 12.17
C THR A 431 -16.29 -10.92 13.33
N ALA A 432 -17.32 -10.98 14.19
CA ALA A 432 -17.43 -10.17 15.40
C ALA A 432 -16.24 -10.39 16.36
N LYS A 433 -15.64 -11.59 16.38
CA LYS A 433 -14.44 -11.89 17.18
C LYS A 433 -13.19 -11.09 16.76
N THR A 434 -13.22 -10.37 15.63
CA THR A 434 -12.17 -9.43 15.25
C THR A 434 -11.92 -8.35 16.31
N LEU A 435 -12.93 -7.97 17.08
CA LEU A 435 -12.79 -6.99 18.15
C LEU A 435 -11.76 -7.41 19.22
N VAL A 436 -11.54 -8.72 19.38
CA VAL A 436 -10.57 -9.28 20.34
C VAL A 436 -9.41 -10.01 19.66
N ASN A 437 -9.54 -10.37 18.37
CA ASN A 437 -8.56 -11.21 17.65
C ASN A 437 -7.88 -10.51 16.45
N THR A 438 -8.14 -9.23 16.22
CA THR A 438 -7.59 -8.40 15.13
C THR A 438 -7.96 -8.80 13.69
N ARG A 439 -8.38 -10.02 13.40
CA ARG A 439 -8.80 -10.50 12.07
C ARG A 439 -9.96 -11.49 12.20
N PRO A 440 -10.82 -11.64 11.17
CA PRO A 440 -10.71 -11.19 9.77
C PRO A 440 -11.14 -9.74 9.47
N GLY A 441 -11.88 -9.10 10.33
CA GLY A 441 -12.52 -7.81 10.15
C GLY A 441 -14.05 -7.91 10.16
N LEU A 442 -14.71 -6.86 10.66
CA LEU A 442 -16.17 -6.76 10.60
C LEU A 442 -16.64 -6.62 9.15
N PHE A 443 -17.80 -7.18 8.83
CA PHE A 443 -18.42 -6.96 7.53
C PHE A 443 -19.08 -5.59 7.44
N ALA A 444 -18.84 -4.88 6.35
CA ALA A 444 -19.69 -3.79 5.91
C ALA A 444 -20.92 -4.37 5.19
N VAL A 445 -22.08 -3.77 5.38
CA VAL A 445 -23.35 -4.40 5.02
C VAL A 445 -24.34 -3.48 4.32
N SER A 446 -25.19 -4.07 3.47
CA SER A 446 -26.42 -3.49 2.94
C SER A 446 -27.57 -4.49 3.09
N GLY A 447 -28.74 -4.01 3.47
CA GLY A 447 -29.90 -4.86 3.78
C GLY A 447 -29.80 -5.58 5.12
N LEU A 448 -28.78 -5.29 5.91
CA LEU A 448 -28.57 -5.78 7.28
C LEU A 448 -28.18 -4.66 8.24
N LYS A 449 -28.47 -4.92 9.53
CA LYS A 449 -27.98 -4.17 10.68
C LYS A 449 -27.61 -5.15 11.79
N TYR A 450 -26.50 -4.91 12.49
CA TYR A 450 -26.09 -5.78 13.58
C TYR A 450 -25.33 -5.02 14.68
N SER A 451 -25.32 -5.61 15.87
CA SER A 451 -24.61 -5.06 17.04
C SER A 451 -23.67 -6.08 17.62
N VAL A 452 -22.49 -5.64 18.02
CA VAL A 452 -21.44 -6.47 18.62
C VAL A 452 -20.93 -5.85 19.91
N ARG A 453 -20.59 -6.69 20.90
CA ARG A 453 -19.98 -6.23 22.14
C ARG A 453 -18.46 -6.06 21.95
N LYS A 454 -17.96 -4.89 22.33
CA LYS A 454 -16.55 -4.54 22.15
C LYS A 454 -15.61 -5.39 23.00
N SER A 455 -16.02 -5.73 24.23
CA SER A 455 -15.17 -6.39 25.21
C SER A 455 -14.79 -7.82 24.85
N ASP A 456 -15.66 -8.55 24.14
CA ASP A 456 -15.48 -9.98 23.82
C ASP A 456 -15.83 -10.36 22.38
N GLY A 457 -16.26 -9.40 21.55
CA GLY A 457 -16.69 -9.64 20.17
C GLY A 457 -17.91 -10.56 20.08
N GLU A 458 -18.86 -10.47 21.00
CA GLU A 458 -20.10 -11.22 20.92
C GLU A 458 -21.09 -10.50 19.99
N LEU A 459 -21.70 -11.24 19.06
CA LEU A 459 -22.83 -10.75 18.25
C LEU A 459 -24.05 -10.66 19.16
N LEU A 460 -24.58 -9.45 19.37
CA LEU A 460 -25.70 -9.19 20.28
C LEU A 460 -27.05 -9.17 19.58
N SER A 461 -27.10 -8.66 18.36
CA SER A 461 -28.32 -8.60 17.56
C SER A 461 -28.01 -8.56 16.08
N MET A 462 -28.98 -8.97 15.28
CA MET A 462 -28.95 -8.91 13.83
C MET A 462 -30.37 -8.72 13.30
N SER A 463 -30.53 -7.83 12.33
CA SER A 463 -31.82 -7.58 11.67
C SER A 463 -31.64 -7.45 10.16
N LYS A 464 -32.55 -8.02 9.39
CA LYS A 464 -32.71 -7.68 7.98
C LYS A 464 -33.39 -6.31 7.87
N VAL A 465 -32.91 -5.49 6.96
CA VAL A 465 -33.47 -4.14 6.69
C VAL A 465 -33.96 -4.09 5.25
N ASP A 466 -35.24 -3.82 5.04
CA ASP A 466 -35.80 -3.68 3.69
C ASP A 466 -35.57 -2.27 3.09
N ASP A 467 -36.01 -2.07 1.85
CA ASP A 467 -35.82 -0.80 1.13
C ASP A 467 -36.58 0.38 1.74
N ASN A 468 -37.57 0.12 2.59
CA ASN A 468 -38.29 1.13 3.33
C ASN A 468 -37.69 1.40 4.72
N GLY A 469 -36.59 0.75 5.06
CA GLY A 469 -35.91 0.87 6.35
C GLY A 469 -36.54 0.07 7.47
N LYS A 470 -37.51 -0.83 7.17
CA LYS A 470 -38.16 -1.69 8.17
C LYS A 470 -37.19 -2.79 8.58
N GLU A 471 -36.92 -2.86 9.87
CA GLU A 471 -36.07 -3.88 10.48
C GLU A 471 -36.92 -5.13 10.82
N THR A 472 -36.40 -6.29 10.43
CA THR A 472 -36.96 -7.61 10.81
C THR A 472 -35.86 -8.38 11.57
N PRO A 473 -36.04 -8.63 12.88
CA PRO A 473 -35.04 -9.34 13.68
C PRO A 473 -34.77 -10.75 13.17
N ILE A 474 -33.50 -11.16 13.26
CA ILE A 474 -33.01 -12.52 13.00
C ILE A 474 -32.72 -13.17 14.37
N ASP A 475 -33.24 -14.36 14.61
CA ASP A 475 -32.93 -15.08 15.85
C ASP A 475 -31.49 -15.64 15.79
N ILE A 476 -30.58 -14.89 16.38
CA ILE A 476 -29.15 -15.26 16.40
C ILE A 476 -28.84 -16.45 17.32
N ASN A 477 -29.77 -16.81 18.22
CA ASN A 477 -29.61 -17.93 19.14
C ASN A 477 -30.07 -19.26 18.52
N ASN A 478 -31.16 -19.20 17.70
CA ASN A 478 -31.70 -20.36 17.00
C ASN A 478 -31.90 -20.06 15.50
N PRO A 479 -30.84 -19.74 14.75
CA PRO A 479 -30.96 -19.39 13.35
C PRO A 479 -31.43 -20.59 12.52
N SER A 480 -32.36 -20.35 11.58
CA SER A 480 -32.93 -21.39 10.73
C SER A 480 -31.86 -21.98 9.76
N PRO A 481 -31.72 -23.31 9.71
CA PRO A 481 -30.84 -23.95 8.74
C PRO A 481 -31.44 -24.07 7.34
N THR A 482 -32.72 -23.75 7.17
CA THR A 482 -33.46 -23.90 5.90
C THR A 482 -33.99 -22.59 5.32
N LYS A 483 -34.18 -21.57 6.15
CA LYS A 483 -34.53 -20.23 5.68
C LYS A 483 -33.32 -19.61 5.04
N THR A 484 -33.45 -19.09 3.82
CA THR A 484 -32.37 -18.50 3.06
C THR A 484 -32.63 -17.03 2.76
N TYR A 485 -31.54 -16.30 2.54
CA TYR A 485 -31.55 -14.94 1.99
C TYR A 485 -30.73 -14.94 0.70
N ARG A 486 -31.20 -14.20 -0.29
CA ARG A 486 -30.46 -13.97 -1.52
C ARG A 486 -29.38 -12.91 -1.28
N VAL A 487 -28.12 -13.34 -1.26
CA VAL A 487 -26.95 -12.54 -0.82
C VAL A 487 -26.02 -12.26 -1.97
N ALA A 488 -25.50 -11.04 -2.06
CA ALA A 488 -24.37 -10.68 -2.91
C ALA A 488 -23.11 -10.50 -2.07
N ALA A 489 -22.03 -11.14 -2.47
CA ALA A 489 -20.68 -10.91 -1.96
C ALA A 489 -19.63 -11.23 -3.04
N ASP A 490 -18.36 -10.96 -2.78
CA ASP A 490 -17.32 -11.35 -3.72
C ASP A 490 -16.91 -12.83 -3.56
N SER A 491 -16.23 -13.37 -4.57
CA SER A 491 -15.82 -14.77 -4.62
C SER A 491 -14.85 -15.16 -3.51
N PHE A 492 -14.03 -14.23 -3.00
CA PHE A 492 -13.16 -14.49 -1.86
C PHE A 492 -13.98 -14.80 -0.60
N VAL A 493 -14.99 -13.97 -0.32
CA VAL A 493 -15.89 -14.16 0.83
C VAL A 493 -16.70 -15.45 0.68
N MET A 494 -17.28 -15.70 -0.53
CA MET A 494 -18.18 -16.82 -0.78
C MET A 494 -17.50 -18.19 -0.91
N ARG A 495 -16.17 -18.25 -0.87
CA ARG A 495 -15.40 -19.50 -0.72
C ARG A 495 -14.80 -19.70 0.67
N GLY A 496 -15.29 -18.94 1.65
CA GLY A 496 -14.82 -19.03 3.04
C GLY A 496 -13.51 -18.33 3.31
N GLY A 497 -13.18 -17.30 2.54
CA GLY A 497 -11.99 -16.46 2.74
C GLY A 497 -11.90 -15.92 4.18
N ASP A 498 -10.72 -15.58 4.64
CA ASP A 498 -10.43 -15.20 6.03
C ASP A 498 -10.90 -16.24 7.06
N LYS A 499 -10.99 -17.52 6.68
CA LYS A 499 -11.47 -18.64 7.52
C LYS A 499 -12.96 -18.56 7.93
N VAL A 500 -13.77 -17.78 7.23
CA VAL A 500 -15.23 -17.71 7.44
C VAL A 500 -15.90 -18.92 6.78
N SER A 501 -15.64 -20.11 7.29
CA SER A 501 -15.99 -21.40 6.65
C SER A 501 -17.50 -21.60 6.43
N SER A 502 -18.37 -20.93 7.22
CA SER A 502 -19.83 -20.97 7.04
C SER A 502 -20.28 -20.32 5.72
N LEU A 503 -19.44 -19.48 5.09
CA LEU A 503 -19.68 -18.89 3.78
C LEU A 503 -19.00 -19.64 2.62
N ASN A 504 -18.65 -20.90 2.80
CA ASN A 504 -18.17 -21.70 1.68
C ASN A 504 -19.34 -22.21 0.82
N TYR A 505 -19.64 -21.45 -0.22
CA TYR A 505 -20.72 -21.69 -1.19
C TYR A 505 -20.22 -22.10 -2.58
N VAL A 506 -18.97 -22.54 -2.70
CA VAL A 506 -18.41 -23.05 -3.96
C VAL A 506 -19.27 -24.21 -4.48
N GLY A 507 -19.73 -24.08 -5.71
CA GLY A 507 -20.65 -25.05 -6.34
C GLY A 507 -22.11 -24.99 -5.87
N LYS A 508 -22.46 -23.97 -5.05
CA LYS A 508 -23.82 -23.70 -4.57
C LYS A 508 -24.28 -22.28 -4.93
N GLU A 509 -23.51 -21.59 -5.74
CA GLU A 509 -23.82 -20.24 -6.18
C GLU A 509 -25.05 -20.23 -7.07
N GLU A 510 -25.94 -19.24 -6.90
CA GLU A 510 -27.00 -18.96 -7.87
C GLU A 510 -26.39 -18.42 -9.17
N LYS A 511 -25.40 -17.53 -9.02
CA LYS A 511 -24.72 -16.91 -10.15
C LYS A 511 -23.32 -16.38 -9.77
N VAL A 512 -22.38 -16.59 -10.67
CA VAL A 512 -21.05 -15.99 -10.64
C VAL A 512 -20.93 -15.06 -11.86
N PHE A 513 -20.36 -13.87 -11.65
CA PHE A 513 -20.21 -12.87 -12.69
C PHE A 513 -18.73 -12.68 -13.02
N GLU A 514 -18.43 -12.43 -14.31
CA GLU A 514 -17.07 -12.18 -14.79
C GLU A 514 -16.56 -10.75 -14.49
N PHE A 515 -17.17 -10.04 -13.56
CA PHE A 515 -16.79 -8.69 -13.15
C PHE A 515 -16.70 -8.55 -11.63
N ASP A 516 -15.98 -7.53 -11.22
CA ASP A 516 -15.75 -7.16 -9.83
C ASP A 516 -16.72 -6.06 -9.36
N LYS A 517 -16.69 -5.76 -8.08
CA LYS A 517 -17.50 -4.72 -7.42
C LYS A 517 -17.22 -3.30 -7.89
N ASP A 518 -16.04 -3.01 -8.47
CA ASP A 518 -15.72 -1.71 -9.06
C ASP A 518 -16.67 -1.35 -10.20
N LYS A 519 -17.02 -2.33 -11.06
CA LYS A 519 -18.02 -2.14 -12.09
C LYS A 519 -19.39 -1.80 -11.50
N LEU A 520 -19.84 -2.55 -10.50
CA LEU A 520 -21.14 -2.29 -9.84
C LEU A 520 -21.17 -0.91 -9.19
N LEU A 521 -20.06 -0.50 -8.58
CA LEU A 521 -19.94 0.83 -7.98
C LEU A 521 -20.05 1.93 -9.05
N CYS A 522 -19.40 1.75 -10.20
CA CYS A 522 -19.50 2.69 -11.32
C CYS A 522 -20.94 2.77 -11.85
N ASP A 523 -21.60 1.64 -12.08
CA ASP A 523 -22.97 1.58 -12.57
C ASP A 523 -23.93 2.23 -11.56
N TYR A 524 -23.80 1.92 -10.28
CA TYR A 524 -24.61 2.51 -9.20
C TYR A 524 -24.47 4.04 -9.12
N ILE A 525 -23.22 4.56 -9.18
CA ILE A 525 -22.99 6.01 -9.16
C ILE A 525 -23.61 6.69 -10.38
N LYS A 526 -23.49 6.09 -11.57
CA LYS A 526 -24.12 6.59 -12.80
C LYS A 526 -25.65 6.60 -12.67
N HIS A 527 -26.24 5.53 -12.13
CA HIS A 527 -27.69 5.42 -11.92
C HIS A 527 -28.24 6.43 -10.91
N GLN A 528 -27.44 6.83 -9.90
CA GLN A 528 -27.87 7.87 -8.96
C GLN A 528 -28.11 9.23 -9.64
N ASN A 529 -27.39 9.53 -10.71
CA ASN A 529 -27.46 10.77 -11.51
C ASN A 529 -27.50 12.06 -10.65
N LYS A 530 -26.74 12.07 -9.55
CA LYS A 530 -26.62 13.17 -8.60
C LYS A 530 -25.27 13.11 -7.90
N PRO A 531 -24.79 14.24 -7.34
CA PRO A 531 -23.59 14.22 -6.50
C PRO A 531 -23.72 13.25 -5.33
N ILE A 532 -22.69 12.47 -5.11
CA ILE A 532 -22.64 11.41 -4.10
C ILE A 532 -22.24 12.00 -2.75
N VAL A 533 -22.99 11.60 -1.72
CA VAL A 533 -22.68 11.89 -0.31
C VAL A 533 -22.61 10.57 0.44
N VAL A 534 -21.44 10.27 1.03
CA VAL A 534 -21.24 9.05 1.83
C VAL A 534 -21.27 9.41 3.31
N ASN A 535 -22.29 8.94 4.01
CA ASN A 535 -22.56 9.25 5.41
C ASN A 535 -22.48 8.01 6.30
N GLN A 536 -22.35 8.26 7.62
CA GLN A 536 -22.57 7.24 8.65
C GLN A 536 -23.99 6.71 8.55
N THR A 537 -24.17 5.40 8.66
CA THR A 537 -25.47 4.75 8.50
C THR A 537 -25.95 4.00 9.76
N GLY A 538 -25.07 3.76 10.73
CA GLY A 538 -25.39 3.05 11.97
C GLY A 538 -25.81 1.59 11.74
N ARG A 539 -25.26 0.94 10.71
CA ARG A 539 -25.55 -0.46 10.39
C ARG A 539 -24.74 -1.44 11.22
N VAL A 540 -23.59 -1.00 11.70
CA VAL A 540 -22.69 -1.76 12.55
C VAL A 540 -22.53 -1.03 13.88
N ASN A 541 -23.20 -1.52 14.92
CA ASN A 541 -23.15 -0.91 16.25
C ASN A 541 -22.17 -1.67 17.12
N ILE A 542 -21.16 -0.97 17.62
CA ILE A 542 -20.19 -1.51 18.56
C ILE A 542 -20.51 -0.91 19.92
N VAL A 543 -20.90 -1.75 20.85
CA VAL A 543 -21.31 -1.35 22.20
C VAL A 543 -20.34 -1.88 23.24
N ASP A 544 -20.21 -1.16 24.34
CA ASP A 544 -19.32 -1.50 25.46
C ASP A 544 -19.81 -2.71 26.28
#